data_940768f1b7166213f39975cf1ef6d197
#
_entry.id   940768f1b7166213f39975cf1ef6d197
#
_cell.length_a   1.000
_cell.length_b   1.000
_cell.length_c   1.000
_cell.angle_alpha   90.00
_cell.angle_beta   90.00
_cell.angle_gamma   90.00
#
_symmetry.space_group_name_H-M   'P 1'
#
loop_
_entity.id
_entity.type
_entity.pdbx_description
1 polymer ?
#
loop_
_entity_poly.entity_id
_entity_poly.type
_entity_poly.pdbx_seq_one_letter_code
_entity_poly.pdbx_strand_id
1 'polypeptide(L)'
;VYDQSKKKYDKKVINEEMELMSLTGNISIQDNRPQVHAHVVMCGKDYNAIGGHLFPGTKIYVCEAYIQELVGEPKVRRSDKVTKLSLWA
;
A
#
# COMPACT_ATOMS: atom_id res chain seq x y z
N VAL A 1 -4.42 8.76 0.10
CA VAL A 1 -3.35 9.75 0.31
C VAL A 1 -3.31 10.19 1.77
N TYR A 2 -2.13 10.33 2.30
CA TYR A 2 -1.95 10.75 3.69
C TYR A 2 -2.25 12.23 3.87
N ASP A 3 -3.12 12.54 4.83
CA ASP A 3 -3.43 13.93 5.20
C ASP A 3 -2.57 14.34 6.39
N GLN A 4 -1.58 15.19 6.14
CA GLN A 4 -0.63 15.63 7.14
C GLN A 4 -1.30 16.44 8.27
N SER A 5 -2.32 17.22 7.95
CA SER A 5 -3.02 18.04 8.95
C SER A 5 -3.85 17.18 9.90
N LYS A 6 -4.46 16.13 9.41
CA LYS A 6 -5.27 15.19 10.21
C LYS A 6 -4.46 14.04 10.79
N LYS A 7 -3.19 13.89 10.37
CA LYS A 7 -2.31 12.77 10.77
C LYS A 7 -2.93 11.40 10.48
N LYS A 8 -3.60 11.26 9.34
CA LYS A 8 -4.21 10.01 8.90
C LYS A 8 -4.33 9.95 7.39
N TYR A 9 -4.55 8.74 6.87
CA TYR A 9 -4.83 8.55 5.45
C TYR A 9 -6.28 8.88 5.14
N ASP A 10 -6.49 9.60 4.04
CA ASP A 10 -7.80 9.70 3.43
C ASP A 10 -8.03 8.45 2.58
N LYS A 11 -9.06 7.69 2.94
CA LYS A 11 -9.45 6.50 2.19
C LYS A 11 -10.53 6.86 1.17
N LYS A 12 -10.40 6.28 -0.02
CA LYS A 12 -11.44 6.33 -1.03
C LYS A 12 -11.74 4.91 -1.50
N VAL A 13 -13.00 4.52 -1.43
CA VAL A 13 -13.46 3.25 -1.97
C VAL A 13 -13.89 3.46 -3.41
N ILE A 14 -13.30 2.69 -4.31
CA ILE A 14 -13.62 2.72 -5.74
C ILE A 14 -14.33 1.42 -6.07
N ASN A 15 -15.60 1.54 -6.43
CA ASN A 15 -16.46 0.39 -6.65
C ASN A 15 -16.71 0.18 -8.14
N GLU A 16 -15.63 0.02 -8.88
CA GLU A 16 -15.67 -0.28 -10.32
C GLU A 16 -14.46 -1.13 -10.71
N GLU A 17 -14.56 -1.80 -11.84
CA GLU A 17 -13.46 -2.58 -12.37
C GLU A 17 -12.38 -1.65 -12.91
N MET A 18 -11.14 -1.95 -12.56
CA MET A 18 -9.98 -1.20 -13.01
C MET A 18 -8.84 -2.13 -13.38
N GLU A 19 -8.04 -1.71 -14.34
CA GLU A 19 -6.79 -2.42 -14.65
C GLU A 19 -5.67 -1.92 -13.75
N LEU A 20 -4.89 -2.85 -13.24
CA LEU A 20 -3.70 -2.54 -12.48
C LEU A 20 -2.57 -2.20 -13.44
N MET A 21 -2.15 -0.94 -13.46
CA MET A 21 -1.06 -0.48 -14.31
C MET A 21 0.29 -0.69 -13.66
N SER A 22 0.38 -0.45 -12.37
CA SER A 22 1.61 -0.59 -11.62
C SER A 22 1.30 -0.80 -10.15
N LEU A 23 2.08 -1.66 -9.52
CA LEU A 23 2.08 -1.83 -8.07
C LEU A 23 3.52 -1.99 -7.62
N THR A 24 3.92 -1.18 -6.66
CA THR A 24 5.24 -1.31 -6.04
C THR A 24 5.09 -1.28 -4.53
N GLY A 25 5.93 -2.03 -3.85
CA GLY A 25 5.85 -2.05 -2.41
C GLY A 25 6.84 -3.01 -1.78
N ASN A 26 6.60 -3.29 -0.54
CA ASN A 26 7.43 -4.19 0.25
C ASN A 26 6.59 -4.88 1.31
N ILE A 27 7.16 -5.93 1.84
CA ILE A 27 6.59 -6.66 2.98
C ILE A 27 7.64 -6.62 4.09
N SER A 28 7.25 -6.09 5.22
CA SER A 28 8.11 -6.02 6.40
C SER A 28 7.32 -6.47 7.62
N ILE A 29 7.87 -6.27 8.81
CA ILE A 29 7.25 -6.75 10.05
C ILE A 29 6.66 -5.56 10.80
N GLN A 30 5.45 -5.74 11.31
CA GLN A 30 4.82 -4.83 12.26
C GLN A 30 4.03 -5.66 13.26
N ASP A 31 4.25 -5.44 14.55
CA ASP A 31 3.60 -6.19 15.64
C ASP A 31 3.74 -7.72 15.47
N ASN A 32 4.95 -8.17 15.12
CA ASN A 32 5.30 -9.57 14.88
C ASN A 32 4.53 -10.23 13.73
N ARG A 33 4.00 -9.45 12.80
CA ARG A 33 3.26 -9.96 11.63
C ARG A 33 3.80 -9.35 10.35
N PRO A 34 3.73 -10.09 9.22
CA PRO A 34 4.03 -9.49 7.93
C PRO A 34 3.04 -8.35 7.64
N GLN A 35 3.58 -7.24 7.18
CA GLN A 35 2.81 -6.06 6.81
C GLN A 35 3.17 -5.66 5.39
N VAL A 36 2.16 -5.60 4.53
CA VAL A 36 2.31 -5.13 3.16
C VAL A 36 2.16 -3.61 3.13
N HIS A 37 3.10 -2.97 2.47
CA HIS A 37 3.02 -1.55 2.15
C HIS A 37 3.17 -1.42 0.64
N ALA A 38 2.11 -1.01 -0.04
CA ALA A 38 2.10 -0.94 -1.50
C ALA A 38 1.36 0.29 -1.99
N HIS A 39 1.86 0.84 -3.08
CA HIS A 39 1.21 1.88 -3.86
C HIS A 39 0.79 1.31 -5.20
N VAL A 40 -0.36 1.74 -5.69
CA VAL A 40 -0.92 1.27 -6.95
C VAL A 40 -1.24 2.43 -7.86
N VAL A 41 -1.15 2.17 -9.16
CA VAL A 41 -1.71 3.01 -10.20
C VAL A 41 -2.68 2.15 -10.99
N MET A 42 -3.91 2.61 -11.13
CA MET A 42 -4.98 1.87 -11.79
C MET A 42 -5.66 2.75 -12.82
N CYS A 43 -6.30 2.13 -13.76
CA CYS A 43 -6.98 2.82 -14.84
C CYS A 43 -8.35 2.18 -15.11
N GLY A 44 -9.38 2.98 -15.16
CA GLY A 44 -10.73 2.55 -15.50
C GLY A 44 -11.01 2.65 -16.99
N LYS A 45 -12.28 2.50 -17.34
CA LYS A 45 -12.72 2.50 -18.75
C LYS A 45 -12.51 3.84 -19.45
N ASP A 46 -12.39 4.92 -18.71
CA ASP A 46 -12.12 6.27 -19.22
C ASP A 46 -10.64 6.53 -19.49
N TYR A 47 -9.78 5.55 -19.21
CA TYR A 47 -8.31 5.65 -19.34
C TYR A 47 -7.68 6.69 -18.43
N ASN A 48 -8.38 7.21 -17.46
CA ASN A 48 -7.79 8.08 -16.46
C ASN A 48 -7.11 7.27 -15.37
N ALA A 49 -5.87 7.62 -15.09
CA ALA A 49 -5.08 6.95 -14.05
C ALA A 49 -5.39 7.54 -12.69
N ILE A 50 -5.57 6.67 -11.72
CA ILE A 50 -5.65 7.04 -10.33
C ILE A 50 -4.66 6.19 -9.54
N GLY A 51 -4.15 6.73 -8.46
CA GLY A 51 -3.17 6.01 -7.67
C GLY A 51 -3.18 6.42 -6.22
N GLY A 52 -2.58 5.60 -5.41
CA GLY A 52 -2.45 5.85 -4.00
C GLY A 52 -2.01 4.62 -3.23
N HIS A 53 -2.12 4.74 -1.93
CA HIS A 53 -1.81 3.68 -1.00
C HIS A 53 -2.88 2.59 -1.05
N LEU A 54 -2.44 1.33 -1.10
CA LEU A 54 -3.35 0.19 -1.12
C LEU A 54 -3.76 -0.17 0.30
N PHE A 55 -5.06 -0.29 0.53
CA PHE A 55 -5.61 -0.70 1.81
C PHE A 55 -6.13 -2.13 1.80
N PRO A 56 -6.17 -2.80 2.96
CA PRO A 56 -6.81 -4.10 3.08
C PRO A 56 -8.28 -4.06 2.64
N GLY A 57 -8.74 -5.18 2.09
CA GLY A 57 -10.11 -5.30 1.60
C GLY A 57 -10.26 -5.04 0.10
N THR A 58 -9.19 -4.61 -0.56
CA THR A 58 -9.16 -4.48 -2.01
C THR A 58 -9.33 -5.86 -2.65
N LYS A 59 -10.28 -5.98 -3.58
CA LYS A 59 -10.54 -7.23 -4.28
C LYS A 59 -9.72 -7.30 -5.55
N ILE A 60 -9.13 -8.46 -5.78
CA ILE A 60 -8.28 -8.72 -6.93
C ILE A 60 -8.90 -9.88 -7.72
N TYR A 61 -9.15 -9.66 -9.03
CA TYR A 61 -9.57 -10.75 -9.89
C TYR A 61 -8.37 -11.50 -10.47
N VAL A 62 -7.41 -10.76 -10.99
CA VAL A 62 -6.18 -11.32 -11.57
C VAL A 62 -5.03 -10.39 -11.24
N CYS A 63 -3.94 -10.96 -10.76
CA CYS A 63 -2.71 -10.21 -10.52
C CYS A 63 -1.52 -11.14 -10.70
N GLU A 64 -0.56 -10.71 -11.49
CA GLU A 64 0.74 -11.37 -11.59
C GLU A 64 1.77 -10.47 -10.93
N ALA A 65 2.54 -11.01 -10.01
CA ALA A 65 3.48 -10.24 -9.23
C ALA A 65 4.87 -10.91 -9.26
N TYR A 66 5.90 -10.07 -9.30
CA TYR A 66 7.27 -10.51 -9.03
C TYR A 66 7.62 -10.09 -7.61
N ILE A 67 8.03 -11.07 -6.79
CA ILE A 67 8.39 -10.85 -5.40
C ILE A 67 9.79 -11.37 -5.18
N GLN A 68 10.67 -10.54 -4.61
CA GLN A 68 12.01 -10.93 -4.26
C GLN A 68 12.13 -10.95 -2.73
N GLU A 69 12.45 -12.11 -2.19
CA GLU A 69 12.72 -12.24 -0.76
C GLU A 69 14.16 -11.81 -0.46
N LEU A 70 14.31 -10.98 0.55
CA LEU A 70 15.61 -10.56 1.05
C LEU A 70 15.92 -11.32 2.33
N VAL A 71 17.17 -11.77 2.45
CA VAL A 71 17.63 -12.48 3.64
C VAL A 71 18.35 -11.52 4.59
N GLY A 72 18.42 -11.90 5.86
CA GLY A 72 19.05 -11.08 6.90
C GLY A 72 18.03 -10.67 7.94
N GLU A 73 18.34 -9.64 8.71
CA GLU A 73 17.42 -9.13 9.71
C GLU A 73 16.22 -8.45 9.04
N PRO A 74 14.99 -8.79 9.46
CA PRO A 74 13.81 -8.16 8.88
C PRO A 74 13.72 -6.69 9.25
N LYS A 75 13.20 -5.89 8.33
CA LYS A 75 12.81 -4.51 8.64
C LYS A 75 11.54 -4.53 9.48
N VAL A 76 11.53 -3.73 10.53
CA VAL A 76 10.42 -3.64 11.47
C VAL A 76 9.81 -2.25 11.41
N ARG A 77 8.50 -2.19 11.31
CA ARG A 77 7.76 -0.92 11.33
C ARG A 77 7.30 -0.62 12.74
N ARG A 78 7.42 0.65 13.10
CA ARG A 78 6.97 1.16 14.39
C ARG A 78 6.21 2.46 14.17
N SER A 79 5.25 2.72 15.03
CA SER A 79 4.50 3.97 15.00
C SER A 79 5.43 5.15 15.29
N ASP A 80 5.43 6.13 14.42
CA ASP A 80 6.19 7.35 14.60
C ASP A 80 5.35 8.39 15.34
N LYS A 81 5.93 9.00 16.37
CA LYS A 81 5.20 9.94 17.24
C LYS A 81 4.86 11.25 16.55
N VAL A 82 5.68 11.66 15.60
CA VAL A 82 5.50 12.94 14.91
C VAL A 82 4.49 12.83 13.78
N THR A 83 4.70 11.87 12.90
CA THR A 83 3.87 11.70 11.70
C THR A 83 2.64 10.82 11.92
N LYS A 84 2.65 9.99 12.98
CA LYS A 84 1.66 8.93 13.23
C LYS A 84 1.64 7.85 12.14
N LEU A 85 2.70 7.78 11.34
CA LEU A 85 2.90 6.73 10.36
C LEU A 85 3.64 5.54 10.98
N SER A 86 3.48 4.37 10.37
CA SER A 86 4.28 3.19 10.69
C SER A 86 5.52 3.19 9.81
N LEU A 87 6.65 3.49 10.38
CA LEU A 87 7.91 3.65 9.68
C LEU A 87 8.92 2.59 10.11
N TRP A 88 9.89 2.30 9.24
CA TRP A 88 11.00 1.45 9.62
C TRP A 88 11.87 2.16 10.66
N ALA A 89 12.11 1.44 11.72
CA ALA A 89 12.93 1.95 12.82
C ALA A 89 14.33 1.32 12.81
#